data_d3d8c34ca48817e99966065caf2a8849
#
_entry.id   d3d8c34ca48817e99966065caf2a8849
#
_cell.length_a   1.000
_cell.length_b   1.000
_cell.length_c   1.000
_cell.angle_alpha   90.00
_cell.angle_beta   90.00
_cell.angle_gamma   90.00
#
_symmetry.space_group_name_H-M   'P 1'
#
loop_
_entity.id
_entity.type
_entity.pdbx_description
1 polymer ?
#
loop_
_entity_poly.entity_id
_entity_poly.type
_entity_poly.pdbx_seq_one_letter_code
_entity_poly.pdbx_strand_id
1 'polypeptide(L)'
;MKKISLFAFALLATLTATAQQMPEGSLPARFKVSADKEVVFARGNLQYTTQGEHTCADGTTQKGTWRIADNQYDIIGYENEKIAEDYTGYIDLFGWGTSGWSGSGAKCYQPWSLSPTINAAYSYYIGGSGTNNLTGEYAFADWGVYNAISNAGNKPQLWRTLSAVECTYLFYHNYWTLAAVNGQFGFMLFPTDFNEPAGISVKYVWKQDSANIPYYFEPTDYAGNSYTYEQFVQLENAGAIFLPSAMIRLNDNKIPQGIASLGSYWSTTQNYAEDDTEALGIGFGMDSANPNVTLGRCWGRSVRLVHDVDSKTALNNATTKSKAQKVVKDGQVYILHNGELFNILGTKQ
;
A
#
# COMPACT_ATOMS: atom_id res chain seq x y z
N MET A 1 13.74 -17.81 69.74
CA MET A 1 12.81 -17.29 68.71
C MET A 1 13.68 -16.72 67.54
N LYS A 2 13.80 -17.51 66.47
CA LYS A 2 14.56 -17.08 65.26
C LYS A 2 13.55 -16.46 64.28
N LYS A 3 13.77 -15.15 63.98
CA LYS A 3 13.00 -14.45 62.92
C LYS A 3 13.54 -14.88 61.56
N ILE A 4 12.71 -15.55 60.77
CA ILE A 4 13.01 -15.85 59.36
C ILE A 4 12.46 -14.66 58.51
N SER A 5 13.37 -13.88 57.96
CA SER A 5 13.00 -12.85 56.97
C SER A 5 12.80 -13.52 55.62
N LEU A 6 11.57 -13.50 55.16
CA LEU A 6 11.18 -13.99 53.84
C LEU A 6 11.44 -12.85 52.80
N PHE A 7 12.52 -12.98 52.01
CA PHE A 7 12.70 -12.12 50.82
C PHE A 7 11.77 -12.58 49.71
N ALA A 8 10.76 -11.80 49.45
CA ALA A 8 9.89 -11.98 48.26
C ALA A 8 10.61 -11.43 47.05
N PHE A 9 11.12 -12.29 46.17
CA PHE A 9 11.54 -11.94 44.84
C PHE A 9 10.30 -11.73 43.96
N ALA A 10 9.90 -10.48 43.73
CA ALA A 10 8.92 -10.15 42.72
C ALA A 10 9.57 -10.24 41.36
N LEU A 11 9.31 -11.33 40.62
CA LEU A 11 9.68 -11.46 39.22
C LEU A 11 8.72 -10.59 38.40
N LEU A 12 9.13 -9.37 38.10
CA LEU A 12 8.43 -8.48 37.18
C LEU A 12 8.68 -9.04 35.75
N ALA A 13 7.76 -9.87 35.25
CA ALA A 13 7.71 -10.19 33.83
C ALA A 13 7.19 -8.94 33.11
N THR A 14 8.08 -8.09 32.63
CA THR A 14 7.76 -7.05 31.66
C THR A 14 7.44 -7.75 30.35
N LEU A 15 6.17 -7.96 30.06
CA LEU A 15 5.68 -8.25 28.71
C LEU A 15 5.92 -6.98 27.90
N THR A 16 7.07 -6.89 27.25
CA THR A 16 7.28 -5.93 26.20
C THR A 16 6.39 -6.36 25.02
N ALA A 17 5.24 -5.71 24.86
CA ALA A 17 4.53 -5.77 23.60
C ALA A 17 5.49 -5.21 22.52
N THR A 18 6.09 -6.08 21.74
CA THR A 18 6.85 -5.64 20.56
C THR A 18 5.85 -5.08 19.59
N ALA A 19 5.79 -3.74 19.48
CA ALA A 19 5.09 -3.10 18.38
C ALA A 19 5.66 -3.71 17.08
N GLN A 20 4.79 -4.12 16.16
CA GLN A 20 5.23 -4.59 14.85
C GLN A 20 6.10 -3.51 14.23
N GLN A 21 7.36 -3.83 13.99
CA GLN A 21 8.27 -2.89 13.31
C GLN A 21 7.84 -2.81 11.86
N MET A 22 7.42 -1.61 11.43
CA MET A 22 7.07 -1.38 10.03
C MET A 22 8.31 -1.54 9.15
N PRO A 23 8.16 -2.04 7.91
CA PRO A 23 9.28 -2.14 6.97
C PRO A 23 9.94 -0.78 6.74
N GLU A 24 11.23 -0.80 6.47
CA GLU A 24 11.91 0.37 5.92
C GLU A 24 11.17 0.90 4.69
N GLY A 25 11.09 2.21 4.51
CA GLY A 25 10.35 2.83 3.42
C GLY A 25 8.84 2.94 3.64
N SER A 26 8.30 2.49 4.78
CA SER A 26 6.91 2.73 5.16
C SER A 26 6.65 4.18 5.52
N LEU A 27 5.46 4.68 5.14
CA LEU A 27 4.88 5.88 5.75
C LEU A 27 4.25 5.54 7.11
N PRO A 28 4.15 6.50 8.04
CA PRO A 28 3.77 6.20 9.43
C PRO A 28 2.28 5.89 9.61
N ALA A 29 1.41 6.44 8.77
CA ALA A 29 -0.03 6.32 8.93
C ALA A 29 -0.57 4.96 8.49
N ARG A 30 -1.58 4.48 9.23
CA ARG A 30 -2.31 3.25 8.92
C ARG A 30 -3.63 3.58 8.26
N PHE A 31 -4.00 2.79 7.28
CA PHE A 31 -5.24 2.93 6.53
C PHE A 31 -6.03 1.63 6.56
N LYS A 32 -7.30 1.70 6.90
CA LYS A 32 -8.20 0.57 6.76
C LYS A 32 -8.49 0.32 5.28
N VAL A 33 -8.35 -0.92 4.88
CA VAL A 33 -8.66 -1.42 3.52
C VAL A 33 -9.80 -2.44 3.53
N SER A 34 -10.27 -2.80 4.72
CA SER A 34 -11.54 -3.50 4.99
C SER A 34 -11.95 -3.23 6.45
N ALA A 35 -13.03 -3.87 6.91
CA ALA A 35 -13.49 -3.74 8.30
C ALA A 35 -12.44 -4.21 9.33
N ASP A 36 -11.61 -5.18 8.95
CA ASP A 36 -10.69 -5.91 9.83
C ASP A 36 -9.21 -5.87 9.36
N LYS A 37 -8.90 -5.16 8.27
CA LYS A 37 -7.57 -5.12 7.68
C LYS A 37 -7.04 -3.70 7.54
N GLU A 38 -5.81 -3.49 7.98
CA GLU A 38 -5.08 -2.23 7.84
C GLU A 38 -3.79 -2.42 7.06
N VAL A 39 -3.36 -1.36 6.40
CA VAL A 39 -2.08 -1.31 5.69
C VAL A 39 -1.32 -0.02 6.02
N VAL A 40 -0.01 -0.04 5.81
CA VAL A 40 0.82 1.15 5.64
C VAL A 40 1.28 1.24 4.19
N PHE A 41 1.41 2.44 3.66
CA PHE A 41 1.88 2.68 2.31
C PHE A 41 3.40 2.77 2.23
N ALA A 42 3.96 2.32 1.12
CA ALA A 42 5.32 2.67 0.74
C ALA A 42 5.42 4.18 0.46
N ARG A 43 6.58 4.78 0.78
CA ARG A 43 6.79 6.23 0.70
C ARG A 43 6.58 6.77 -0.71
N GLY A 44 7.02 6.08 -1.73
CA GLY A 44 6.96 6.53 -3.11
C GLY A 44 6.40 5.49 -4.08
N ASN A 45 6.24 5.88 -5.33
CA ASN A 45 5.89 4.97 -6.41
C ASN A 45 7.00 3.95 -6.61
N LEU A 46 6.61 2.73 -7.00
CA LEU A 46 7.55 1.69 -7.39
C LEU A 46 8.33 2.15 -8.63
N GLN A 47 9.63 1.88 -8.64
CA GLN A 47 10.55 2.17 -9.74
C GLN A 47 11.40 0.94 -10.04
N TYR A 48 11.80 0.81 -11.30
CA TYR A 48 12.67 -0.27 -11.75
C TYR A 48 13.77 0.27 -12.68
N THR A 49 14.97 -0.30 -12.56
CA THR A 49 16.06 -0.13 -13.52
C THR A 49 16.62 -1.48 -13.92
N THR A 50 17.13 -1.62 -15.14
CA THR A 50 17.81 -2.85 -15.60
C THR A 50 19.20 -3.04 -14.99
N GLN A 51 19.67 -2.09 -14.17
CA GLN A 51 20.97 -2.14 -13.51
C GLN A 51 20.91 -2.92 -12.19
N GLY A 52 21.96 -3.70 -11.91
CA GLY A 52 22.05 -4.52 -10.71
C GLY A 52 21.27 -5.83 -10.78
N GLU A 53 21.01 -6.39 -9.61
CA GLU A 53 20.30 -7.66 -9.42
C GLU A 53 19.44 -7.59 -8.16
N HIS A 54 18.39 -8.40 -8.08
CA HIS A 54 17.54 -8.53 -6.90
C HIS A 54 17.12 -9.99 -6.67
N THR A 55 16.76 -10.30 -5.42
CA THR A 55 16.23 -11.62 -5.03
C THR A 55 14.73 -11.67 -5.22
N CYS A 56 14.23 -12.79 -5.74
CA CYS A 56 12.82 -13.09 -5.95
C CYS A 56 12.27 -14.06 -4.88
N ALA A 57 10.94 -14.12 -4.77
CA ALA A 57 10.25 -14.94 -3.76
C ALA A 57 10.43 -16.45 -3.94
N ASP A 58 10.72 -16.91 -5.15
CA ASP A 58 11.06 -18.31 -5.46
C ASP A 58 12.54 -18.65 -5.20
N GLY A 59 13.31 -17.73 -4.64
CA GLY A 59 14.74 -17.87 -4.34
C GLY A 59 15.66 -17.63 -5.53
N THR A 60 15.12 -17.28 -6.70
CA THR A 60 15.94 -16.91 -7.86
C THR A 60 16.49 -15.49 -7.72
N THR A 61 17.52 -15.17 -8.50
CA THR A 61 18.06 -13.83 -8.68
C THR A 61 17.76 -13.38 -10.10
N GLN A 62 17.20 -12.18 -10.25
CA GLN A 62 16.91 -11.58 -11.55
C GLN A 62 17.70 -10.30 -11.76
N LYS A 63 17.93 -9.95 -13.03
CA LYS A 63 18.54 -8.69 -13.45
C LYS A 63 17.66 -7.51 -13.08
N GLY A 64 18.31 -6.41 -12.70
CA GLY A 64 17.67 -5.14 -12.40
C GLY A 64 17.45 -4.92 -10.91
N THR A 65 17.06 -3.70 -10.58
CA THR A 65 16.81 -3.28 -9.21
C THR A 65 15.45 -2.61 -9.09
N TRP A 66 14.65 -3.09 -8.15
CA TRP A 66 13.42 -2.46 -7.74
C TRP A 66 13.66 -1.53 -6.54
N ARG A 67 13.04 -0.36 -6.54
CA ARG A 67 13.05 0.57 -5.42
C ARG A 67 11.72 1.32 -5.32
N ILE A 68 11.48 2.02 -4.23
CA ILE A 68 10.45 3.07 -4.15
C ILE A 68 11.11 4.44 -4.39
N ALA A 69 10.37 5.38 -4.96
CA ALA A 69 10.82 6.76 -5.12
C ALA A 69 11.11 7.39 -3.74
N ASP A 70 12.05 8.33 -3.70
CA ASP A 70 12.52 8.93 -2.46
C ASP A 70 11.46 9.83 -1.80
N ASN A 71 10.63 10.49 -2.61
CA ASN A 71 9.51 11.31 -2.14
C ASN A 71 8.19 10.84 -2.75
N GLN A 72 7.08 11.12 -2.05
CA GLN A 72 5.74 10.74 -2.53
C GLN A 72 5.37 11.38 -3.86
N TYR A 73 5.88 12.59 -4.16
CA TYR A 73 5.58 13.37 -5.37
C TYR A 73 6.55 13.12 -6.53
N ASP A 74 7.58 12.29 -6.35
CA ASP A 74 8.54 12.00 -7.42
C ASP A 74 7.91 11.12 -8.50
N ILE A 75 8.13 11.50 -9.77
CA ILE A 75 7.73 10.75 -10.96
C ILE A 75 8.89 10.71 -11.97
N ILE A 76 8.90 9.66 -12.78
CA ILE A 76 9.88 9.53 -13.89
C ILE A 76 9.43 10.31 -15.14
N GLY A 77 8.12 10.46 -15.34
CA GLY A 77 7.56 11.23 -16.44
C GLY A 77 7.88 10.62 -17.82
N TYR A 78 8.18 11.48 -18.80
CA TYR A 78 8.42 11.09 -20.20
C TYR A 78 9.61 10.15 -20.41
N GLU A 79 10.53 10.02 -19.47
CA GLU A 79 11.62 9.04 -19.55
C GLU A 79 11.09 7.59 -19.61
N ASN A 80 9.85 7.33 -19.16
CA ASN A 80 9.19 6.04 -19.32
C ASN A 80 9.00 5.62 -20.80
N GLU A 81 9.08 6.53 -21.76
CA GLU A 81 9.05 6.21 -23.19
C GLU A 81 10.33 5.48 -23.67
N LYS A 82 11.41 5.57 -22.89
CA LYS A 82 12.68 4.90 -23.20
C LYS A 82 12.74 3.45 -22.73
N ILE A 83 11.63 2.93 -22.18
CA ILE A 83 11.55 1.56 -21.65
C ILE A 83 12.03 0.53 -22.67
N ALA A 84 13.04 -0.25 -22.31
CA ALA A 84 13.64 -1.31 -23.10
C ALA A 84 14.49 -2.21 -22.18
N GLU A 85 14.84 -3.40 -22.64
CA GLU A 85 15.66 -4.36 -21.88
C GLU A 85 17.07 -3.82 -21.55
N ASP A 86 17.59 -2.92 -22.38
CA ASP A 86 18.91 -2.30 -22.25
C ASP A 86 18.86 -0.86 -21.68
N TYR A 87 17.65 -0.31 -21.40
CA TYR A 87 17.51 1.01 -20.80
C TYR A 87 17.99 1.00 -19.35
N THR A 88 18.98 1.83 -19.05
CA THR A 88 19.66 1.88 -17.75
C THR A 88 19.08 2.91 -16.77
N GLY A 89 18.14 3.75 -17.21
CA GLY A 89 17.41 4.68 -16.34
C GLY A 89 16.31 3.98 -15.55
N TYR A 90 15.66 4.73 -14.67
CA TYR A 90 14.48 4.25 -13.96
C TYR A 90 13.21 4.43 -14.78
N ILE A 91 12.26 3.49 -14.58
CA ILE A 91 10.87 3.56 -15.03
C ILE A 91 9.94 3.39 -13.84
N ASP A 92 8.74 3.96 -13.90
CA ASP A 92 7.67 3.86 -12.86
C ASP A 92 6.27 3.64 -13.45
N LEU A 93 6.18 3.36 -14.76
CA LEU A 93 4.96 3.01 -15.47
C LEU A 93 5.06 1.58 -16.03
N PHE A 94 4.34 0.65 -15.43
CA PHE A 94 4.41 -0.79 -15.70
C PHE A 94 3.16 -1.30 -16.38
N GLY A 95 3.30 -2.24 -17.32
CA GLY A 95 2.21 -3.10 -17.76
C GLY A 95 1.73 -4.01 -16.61
N TRP A 96 0.47 -4.44 -16.64
CA TRP A 96 -0.10 -5.24 -15.56
C TRP A 96 0.55 -6.62 -15.44
N GLY A 97 0.93 -7.00 -14.20
CA GLY A 97 1.57 -8.30 -13.93
C GLY A 97 3.01 -8.45 -14.43
N THR A 98 3.71 -7.34 -14.72
CA THR A 98 5.10 -7.35 -15.24
C THR A 98 6.14 -7.44 -14.11
N SER A 99 5.98 -8.40 -13.20
CA SER A 99 6.90 -8.64 -12.08
C SER A 99 8.18 -9.38 -12.47
N GLY A 100 8.24 -10.00 -13.66
CA GLY A 100 9.31 -10.89 -14.07
C GLY A 100 9.06 -12.37 -13.72
N TRP A 101 7.96 -12.71 -13.05
CA TRP A 101 7.63 -14.08 -12.67
C TRP A 101 7.15 -14.95 -13.84
N SER A 102 7.55 -16.23 -13.88
CA SER A 102 7.25 -17.19 -14.94
C SER A 102 6.81 -18.56 -14.40
N GLY A 103 6.01 -18.59 -13.34
CA GLY A 103 5.48 -19.83 -12.76
C GLY A 103 4.02 -20.13 -13.14
N SER A 104 3.52 -21.31 -12.78
CA SER A 104 2.12 -21.75 -12.93
C SER A 104 1.53 -21.56 -14.33
N GLY A 105 2.33 -21.79 -15.39
CA GLY A 105 1.90 -21.55 -16.77
C GLY A 105 1.83 -20.07 -17.18
N ALA A 106 2.17 -19.15 -16.29
CA ALA A 106 2.27 -17.75 -16.61
C ALA A 106 3.40 -17.49 -17.61
N LYS A 107 3.16 -16.66 -18.60
CA LYS A 107 4.25 -16.09 -19.40
C LYS A 107 5.02 -15.12 -18.50
N CYS A 108 6.35 -15.09 -18.68
CA CYS A 108 7.18 -14.09 -18.04
C CYS A 108 6.97 -12.73 -18.72
N TYR A 109 6.38 -11.78 -17.99
CA TYR A 109 6.32 -10.38 -18.41
C TYR A 109 7.31 -9.58 -17.58
N GLN A 110 8.37 -9.14 -18.24
CA GLN A 110 9.43 -8.34 -17.63
C GLN A 110 8.94 -6.90 -17.40
N PRO A 111 9.53 -6.15 -16.47
CA PRO A 111 9.17 -4.75 -16.21
C PRO A 111 9.21 -3.88 -17.47
N TRP A 112 10.09 -4.21 -18.42
CA TRP A 112 10.21 -3.54 -19.72
C TRP A 112 9.37 -4.15 -20.84
N SER A 113 8.52 -5.15 -20.54
CA SER A 113 7.65 -5.75 -21.56
C SER A 113 6.72 -4.72 -22.16
N LEU A 114 6.64 -4.71 -23.49
CA LEU A 114 5.78 -3.87 -24.29
C LEU A 114 4.88 -4.72 -25.17
N SER A 115 3.71 -4.18 -25.48
CA SER A 115 2.81 -4.78 -26.46
C SER A 115 2.49 -3.73 -27.53
N PRO A 116 2.85 -3.95 -28.81
CA PRO A 116 2.71 -2.95 -29.84
C PRO A 116 1.26 -2.71 -30.27
N THR A 117 0.31 -3.54 -29.84
CA THR A 117 -1.11 -3.42 -30.18
C THR A 117 -2.00 -3.71 -28.98
N ILE A 118 -3.17 -3.05 -28.90
CA ILE A 118 -4.17 -3.32 -27.85
C ILE A 118 -4.61 -4.80 -27.87
N ASN A 119 -4.78 -5.37 -29.04
CA ASN A 119 -5.18 -6.78 -29.19
C ASN A 119 -4.10 -7.76 -28.74
N ALA A 120 -2.85 -7.35 -28.57
CA ALA A 120 -1.81 -8.15 -27.93
C ALA A 120 -1.95 -8.14 -26.39
N ALA A 121 -2.98 -7.50 -25.84
CA ALA A 121 -3.37 -7.64 -24.44
C ALA A 121 -3.57 -9.09 -24.03
N TYR A 122 -4.02 -9.98 -24.91
CA TYR A 122 -3.98 -11.43 -24.68
C TYR A 122 -2.62 -11.98 -24.25
N SER A 123 -1.53 -11.29 -24.58
CA SER A 123 -0.20 -11.67 -24.11
C SER A 123 0.01 -11.40 -22.62
N TYR A 124 -0.73 -10.47 -22.02
CA TYR A 124 -0.69 -10.12 -20.57
C TYR A 124 -1.68 -10.94 -19.73
N TYR A 125 -2.11 -12.09 -20.22
CA TYR A 125 -2.92 -13.03 -19.46
C TYR A 125 -2.07 -13.84 -18.50
N ILE A 126 -2.16 -13.52 -17.23
CA ILE A 126 -1.45 -14.24 -16.18
C ILE A 126 -2.00 -15.68 -16.11
N GLY A 127 -1.12 -16.69 -16.18
CA GLY A 127 -1.52 -18.08 -16.26
C GLY A 127 -2.30 -18.44 -17.53
N GLY A 128 -2.21 -17.63 -18.59
CA GLY A 128 -2.86 -17.89 -19.88
C GLY A 128 -4.36 -17.59 -19.90
N SER A 129 -4.91 -16.92 -18.89
CA SER A 129 -6.33 -16.55 -18.81
C SER A 129 -6.52 -15.06 -18.48
N GLY A 130 -7.49 -14.42 -19.11
CA GLY A 130 -7.93 -13.06 -18.82
C GLY A 130 -8.65 -12.93 -17.47
N THR A 131 -8.99 -14.02 -16.81
CA THR A 131 -9.79 -14.03 -15.56
C THR A 131 -8.97 -14.14 -14.29
N ASN A 132 -7.63 -14.28 -14.38
CA ASN A 132 -6.78 -14.44 -13.21
C ASN A 132 -6.39 -13.08 -12.61
N ASN A 133 -6.53 -12.95 -11.30
CA ASN A 133 -6.01 -11.83 -10.51
C ASN A 133 -4.52 -12.06 -10.14
N LEU A 134 -3.82 -10.98 -9.75
CA LEU A 134 -2.47 -11.09 -9.18
C LEU A 134 -2.52 -11.54 -7.71
N THR A 135 -3.20 -12.66 -7.44
CA THR A 135 -3.43 -13.22 -6.08
C THR A 135 -3.45 -14.75 -6.11
N GLY A 136 -3.43 -15.39 -4.95
CA GLY A 136 -3.45 -16.86 -4.84
C GLY A 136 -2.24 -17.50 -5.52
N GLU A 137 -2.46 -18.43 -6.43
CA GLU A 137 -1.40 -19.10 -7.20
C GLU A 137 -0.66 -18.17 -8.17
N TYR A 138 -1.26 -17.01 -8.51
CA TYR A 138 -0.67 -15.98 -9.36
C TYR A 138 -0.16 -14.76 -8.58
N ALA A 139 -0.04 -14.87 -7.25
CA ALA A 139 0.40 -13.76 -6.39
C ALA A 139 1.81 -13.24 -6.76
N PHE A 140 2.68 -14.09 -7.29
CA PHE A 140 4.01 -13.68 -7.72
C PHE A 140 4.02 -12.81 -8.99
N ALA A 141 2.89 -12.68 -9.68
CA ALA A 141 2.76 -11.67 -10.74
C ALA A 141 2.59 -10.23 -10.18
N ASP A 142 2.34 -10.07 -8.87
CA ASP A 142 2.43 -8.78 -8.17
C ASP A 142 3.91 -8.43 -7.91
N TRP A 143 4.26 -7.20 -8.25
CA TRP A 143 5.63 -6.68 -8.19
C TRP A 143 6.24 -6.76 -6.79
N GLY A 144 5.51 -6.34 -5.74
CA GLY A 144 6.00 -6.30 -4.36
C GLY A 144 6.00 -7.67 -3.68
N VAL A 145 5.14 -8.59 -4.14
CA VAL A 145 5.11 -9.97 -3.63
C VAL A 145 6.29 -10.76 -4.19
N TYR A 146 6.58 -10.62 -5.47
CA TYR A 146 7.64 -11.40 -6.10
C TYR A 146 9.05 -10.87 -5.83
N ASN A 147 9.23 -9.56 -5.85
CA ASN A 147 10.55 -8.94 -5.88
C ASN A 147 10.95 -8.32 -4.53
N ALA A 148 12.23 -8.42 -4.19
CA ALA A 148 12.83 -7.62 -3.13
C ALA A 148 12.94 -6.15 -3.58
N ILE A 149 12.47 -5.22 -2.73
CA ILE A 149 12.52 -3.78 -2.99
C ILE A 149 13.69 -3.19 -2.20
N SER A 150 14.74 -2.75 -2.89
CA SER A 150 16.08 -2.50 -2.35
C SER A 150 16.13 -1.47 -1.20
N ASN A 151 15.34 -0.40 -1.27
CA ASN A 151 15.25 0.66 -0.26
C ASN A 151 13.96 0.58 0.58
N ALA A 152 13.34 -0.60 0.61
CA ALA A 152 12.12 -0.87 1.34
C ALA A 152 12.19 -2.24 2.04
N GLY A 153 13.28 -2.46 2.81
CA GLY A 153 13.55 -3.68 3.57
C GLY A 153 14.22 -4.79 2.79
N ASN A 154 14.41 -4.64 1.48
CA ASN A 154 15.17 -5.53 0.58
C ASN A 154 14.83 -7.03 0.73
N LYS A 155 13.53 -7.33 0.82
CA LYS A 155 13.02 -8.69 1.00
C LYS A 155 11.75 -8.89 0.17
N PRO A 156 11.63 -10.01 -0.60
CA PRO A 156 10.40 -10.35 -1.31
C PRO A 156 9.27 -10.65 -0.31
N GLN A 157 8.02 -10.58 -0.77
CA GLN A 157 6.79 -10.80 0.00
C GLN A 157 6.57 -9.82 1.17
N LEU A 158 7.37 -8.75 1.25
CA LEU A 158 7.21 -7.72 2.27
C LEU A 158 6.14 -6.70 1.88
N TRP A 159 5.95 -6.51 0.59
CA TRP A 159 5.04 -5.54 -0.01
C TRP A 159 4.07 -6.21 -0.98
N ARG A 160 2.94 -5.57 -1.21
CA ARG A 160 1.95 -5.98 -2.22
C ARG A 160 1.23 -4.78 -2.82
N THR A 161 0.52 -5.01 -3.91
CA THR A 161 -0.42 -4.05 -4.49
C THR A 161 -1.81 -4.22 -3.86
N LEU A 162 -2.60 -3.15 -3.77
CA LEU A 162 -4.00 -3.21 -3.32
C LEU A 162 -4.89 -3.93 -4.35
N SER A 163 -5.94 -4.60 -3.89
CA SER A 163 -7.03 -5.04 -4.74
C SER A 163 -8.01 -3.89 -5.06
N ALA A 164 -8.83 -4.04 -6.11
CA ALA A 164 -9.85 -3.04 -6.45
C ALA A 164 -10.89 -2.82 -5.33
N VAL A 165 -11.22 -3.88 -4.59
CA VAL A 165 -12.12 -3.79 -3.41
C VAL A 165 -11.46 -2.96 -2.30
N GLU A 166 -10.17 -3.16 -2.04
CA GLU A 166 -9.43 -2.36 -1.06
C GLU A 166 -9.29 -0.90 -1.51
N CYS A 167 -9.06 -0.64 -2.80
CA CYS A 167 -9.09 0.72 -3.36
C CYS A 167 -10.44 1.40 -3.15
N THR A 168 -11.53 0.69 -3.43
CA THR A 168 -12.89 1.17 -3.19
C THR A 168 -13.12 1.48 -1.71
N TYR A 169 -12.70 0.58 -0.83
CA TYR A 169 -12.83 0.81 0.61
C TYR A 169 -12.08 2.08 1.07
N LEU A 170 -10.87 2.31 0.57
CA LEU A 170 -10.10 3.52 0.87
C LEU A 170 -10.84 4.80 0.48
N PHE A 171 -11.46 4.83 -0.71
CA PHE A 171 -12.19 6.00 -1.20
C PHE A 171 -13.44 6.30 -0.36
N TYR A 172 -14.16 5.27 0.11
CA TYR A 172 -15.39 5.47 0.88
C TYR A 172 -15.17 5.69 2.37
N HIS A 173 -14.03 5.28 2.93
CA HIS A 173 -13.83 5.26 4.37
C HIS A 173 -12.70 6.18 4.87
N ASN A 174 -12.05 6.92 3.97
CA ASN A 174 -11.02 7.90 4.33
C ASN A 174 -11.33 9.26 3.70
N TYR A 175 -10.72 10.31 4.22
CA TYR A 175 -10.82 11.62 3.62
C TYR A 175 -9.86 11.74 2.45
N TRP A 176 -10.25 12.44 1.40
CA TRP A 176 -9.36 12.67 0.28
C TRP A 176 -9.65 13.98 -0.47
N THR A 177 -8.68 14.42 -1.24
CA THR A 177 -8.78 15.56 -2.11
C THR A 177 -7.82 15.43 -3.28
N LEU A 178 -7.92 16.36 -4.23
CA LEU A 178 -6.85 16.61 -5.20
C LEU A 178 -5.98 17.75 -4.69
N ALA A 179 -4.68 17.69 -4.96
CA ALA A 179 -3.72 18.65 -4.50
C ALA A 179 -2.56 18.81 -5.49
N ALA A 180 -1.82 19.90 -5.36
CA ALA A 180 -0.50 20.05 -5.94
C ALA A 180 0.54 20.08 -4.80
N VAL A 181 1.56 19.25 -4.89
CA VAL A 181 2.68 19.19 -3.94
C VAL A 181 3.96 19.50 -4.70
N ASN A 182 4.65 20.54 -4.30
CA ASN A 182 5.87 20.99 -4.97
C ASN A 182 5.70 21.16 -6.50
N GLY A 183 4.50 21.61 -6.91
CA GLY A 183 4.13 21.76 -8.31
C GLY A 183 3.67 20.49 -9.03
N GLN A 184 3.79 19.31 -8.40
CA GLN A 184 3.28 18.04 -8.92
C GLN A 184 1.82 17.85 -8.52
N PHE A 185 0.93 17.70 -9.49
CA PHE A 185 -0.48 17.40 -9.27
C PHE A 185 -0.66 15.94 -8.81
N GLY A 186 -1.68 15.66 -7.99
CA GLY A 186 -1.95 14.32 -7.51
C GLY A 186 -3.21 14.19 -6.65
N PHE A 187 -3.45 12.97 -6.21
CA PHE A 187 -4.52 12.58 -5.29
C PHE A 187 -3.94 12.46 -3.88
N MET A 188 -4.57 13.11 -2.92
CA MET A 188 -4.15 13.10 -1.53
C MET A 188 -5.19 12.41 -0.66
N LEU A 189 -4.75 11.39 0.09
CA LEU A 189 -5.56 10.57 0.98
C LEU A 189 -5.13 10.80 2.43
N PHE A 190 -6.10 10.84 3.35
CA PHE A 190 -5.86 11.08 4.76
C PHE A 190 -6.49 9.97 5.60
N PRO A 191 -5.84 9.52 6.70
CA PRO A 191 -6.47 8.59 7.63
C PRO A 191 -7.67 9.24 8.33
N THR A 192 -8.57 8.43 8.87
CA THR A 192 -9.82 8.90 9.51
C THR A 192 -9.59 9.74 10.76
N ASP A 193 -8.44 9.59 11.40
CA ASP A 193 -8.01 10.33 12.59
C ASP A 193 -7.04 11.48 12.25
N PHE A 194 -6.95 11.86 10.96
CA PHE A 194 -6.08 12.94 10.51
C PHE A 194 -6.43 14.29 11.15
N ASN A 195 -5.39 14.95 11.65
CA ASN A 195 -5.48 16.31 12.17
C ASN A 195 -4.61 17.24 11.33
N GLU A 196 -5.20 18.31 10.82
CA GLU A 196 -4.49 19.29 10.02
C GLU A 196 -3.36 19.94 10.85
N PRO A 197 -2.13 20.00 10.33
CA PRO A 197 -1.04 20.73 10.98
C PRO A 197 -1.36 22.22 11.13
N ALA A 198 -0.86 22.83 12.20
CA ALA A 198 -1.12 24.24 12.47
C ALA A 198 -0.69 25.14 11.29
N GLY A 199 -1.60 25.97 10.82
CA GLY A 199 -1.38 26.91 9.70
C GLY A 199 -1.49 26.27 8.32
N ILE A 200 -1.85 25.00 8.21
CA ILE A 200 -2.14 24.32 6.94
C ILE A 200 -3.63 23.95 6.94
N SER A 201 -4.33 24.31 5.89
CA SER A 201 -5.74 23.96 5.69
C SER A 201 -5.90 23.05 4.49
N VAL A 202 -6.79 22.07 4.58
CA VAL A 202 -7.13 21.15 3.52
C VAL A 202 -8.60 21.34 3.10
N LYS A 203 -8.80 21.55 1.79
CA LYS A 203 -10.14 21.51 1.21
C LYS A 203 -10.42 20.09 0.73
N TYR A 204 -11.19 19.35 1.50
CA TYR A 204 -11.54 17.97 1.17
C TYR A 204 -12.61 17.94 0.06
N VAL A 205 -12.41 17.10 -0.94
CA VAL A 205 -13.45 16.73 -1.92
C VAL A 205 -14.41 15.74 -1.30
N TRP A 206 -13.88 14.78 -0.53
CA TRP A 206 -14.66 13.77 0.18
C TRP A 206 -14.29 13.72 1.67
N LYS A 207 -15.33 13.66 2.52
CA LYS A 207 -15.25 13.27 3.93
C LYS A 207 -16.26 12.15 4.19
N GLN A 208 -15.95 11.26 5.12
CA GLN A 208 -16.75 10.08 5.44
C GLN A 208 -18.21 10.37 5.85
N ASP A 209 -18.52 11.60 6.28
CA ASP A 209 -19.88 12.06 6.62
C ASP A 209 -20.70 12.50 5.39
N SER A 210 -20.12 12.51 4.21
CA SER A 210 -20.79 12.89 2.96
C SER A 210 -21.64 11.74 2.42
N ALA A 211 -22.83 12.06 1.90
CA ALA A 211 -23.80 11.04 1.44
C ALA A 211 -23.36 10.34 0.15
N ASN A 212 -22.55 11.00 -0.68
CA ASN A 212 -22.11 10.48 -1.99
C ASN A 212 -20.66 10.85 -2.27
N ILE A 213 -19.87 9.94 -2.84
CA ILE A 213 -18.59 10.27 -3.43
C ILE A 213 -18.84 11.03 -4.73
N PRO A 214 -18.31 12.25 -4.90
CA PRO A 214 -18.45 12.96 -6.16
C PRO A 214 -17.61 12.25 -7.22
N TYR A 215 -18.26 11.86 -8.32
CA TYR A 215 -17.54 11.31 -9.48
C TYR A 215 -16.86 12.42 -10.29
N TYR A 216 -17.52 13.59 -10.33
CA TYR A 216 -17.00 14.81 -10.93
C TYR A 216 -17.01 15.95 -9.91
N PHE A 217 -16.03 16.84 -9.96
CA PHE A 217 -15.94 18.04 -9.15
C PHE A 217 -15.31 19.16 -9.99
N GLU A 218 -15.52 20.39 -9.56
CA GLU A 218 -15.00 21.56 -10.28
C GLU A 218 -13.46 21.58 -10.24
N PRO A 219 -12.78 21.83 -11.38
CA PRO A 219 -11.32 21.87 -11.44
C PRO A 219 -10.65 22.84 -10.47
N THR A 220 -11.40 23.83 -9.99
CA THR A 220 -10.96 24.82 -8.99
C THR A 220 -10.88 24.26 -7.57
N ASP A 221 -11.46 23.09 -7.29
CA ASP A 221 -11.51 22.53 -5.94
C ASP A 221 -10.12 22.18 -5.40
N TYR A 222 -9.19 21.78 -6.27
CA TYR A 222 -7.80 21.54 -5.88
C TYR A 222 -6.92 22.81 -5.85
N ALA A 223 -7.33 23.91 -6.49
CA ALA A 223 -6.54 25.14 -6.54
C ALA A 223 -6.25 25.72 -5.14
N GLY A 224 -7.09 25.38 -4.15
CA GLY A 224 -6.87 25.72 -2.75
C GLY A 224 -5.97 24.75 -1.99
N ASN A 225 -5.54 23.65 -2.60
CA ASN A 225 -4.71 22.60 -2.02
C ASN A 225 -3.34 22.56 -2.72
N SER A 226 -2.65 23.69 -2.76
CA SER A 226 -1.29 23.79 -3.28
C SER A 226 -0.32 23.95 -2.12
N TYR A 227 0.59 23.02 -1.97
CA TYR A 227 1.52 22.92 -0.84
C TYR A 227 2.96 23.00 -1.30
N THR A 228 3.78 23.77 -0.56
CA THR A 228 5.24 23.71 -0.71
C THR A 228 5.78 22.38 -0.18
N TYR A 229 7.05 22.10 -0.42
CA TYR A 229 7.73 20.94 0.17
C TYR A 229 7.61 20.92 1.70
N GLU A 230 7.87 22.03 2.37
CA GLU A 230 7.85 22.14 3.84
C GLU A 230 6.44 21.94 4.43
N GLN A 231 5.42 22.43 3.74
CA GLN A 231 4.02 22.20 4.13
C GLN A 231 3.65 20.73 3.93
N PHE A 232 4.07 20.13 2.81
CA PHE A 232 3.78 18.73 2.54
C PHE A 232 4.47 17.79 3.54
N VAL A 233 5.70 18.07 3.96
CA VAL A 233 6.38 17.29 5.03
C VAL A 233 5.55 17.28 6.32
N GLN A 234 4.89 18.39 6.66
CA GLN A 234 4.01 18.44 7.83
C GLN A 234 2.75 17.60 7.64
N LEU A 235 2.14 17.65 6.44
CA LEU A 235 0.99 16.81 6.09
C LEU A 235 1.37 15.32 6.09
N GLU A 236 2.50 14.95 5.52
CA GLU A 236 3.04 13.58 5.51
C GLU A 236 3.26 13.07 6.94
N ASN A 237 3.90 13.88 7.79
CA ASN A 237 4.12 13.54 9.20
C ASN A 237 2.81 13.38 9.98
N ALA A 238 1.76 14.11 9.60
CA ALA A 238 0.41 13.96 10.15
C ALA A 238 -0.36 12.76 9.54
N GLY A 239 0.19 12.09 8.53
CA GLY A 239 -0.35 10.86 7.96
C GLY A 239 -0.87 10.96 6.54
N ALA A 240 -0.73 12.09 5.84
CA ALA A 240 -1.20 12.21 4.47
C ALA A 240 -0.41 11.32 3.51
N ILE A 241 -1.14 10.65 2.61
CA ILE A 241 -0.58 9.92 1.47
C ILE A 241 -0.81 10.74 0.21
N PHE A 242 0.22 10.88 -0.63
CA PHE A 242 0.13 11.55 -1.90
C PHE A 242 0.46 10.59 -3.06
N LEU A 243 -0.47 10.44 -3.99
CA LEU A 243 -0.32 9.69 -5.23
C LEU A 243 -0.13 10.69 -6.36
N PRO A 244 1.10 10.91 -6.87
CA PRO A 244 1.34 11.89 -7.93
C PRO A 244 0.73 11.44 -9.25
N SER A 245 0.38 12.41 -10.07
CA SER A 245 0.00 12.25 -11.47
C SER A 245 1.22 11.88 -12.32
N ALA A 246 1.52 10.60 -12.41
CA ALA A 246 2.67 10.10 -13.17
C ALA A 246 2.36 9.84 -14.64
N MET A 247 1.17 10.25 -15.12
CA MET A 247 0.68 10.03 -16.48
C MET A 247 0.36 8.55 -16.78
N ILE A 248 0.18 8.22 -18.03
CA ILE A 248 -0.04 6.86 -18.53
C ILE A 248 0.81 6.67 -19.78
N ARG A 249 1.50 5.55 -19.89
CA ARG A 249 2.20 5.15 -21.11
C ARG A 249 1.29 4.20 -21.90
N LEU A 250 1.00 4.55 -23.14
CA LEU A 250 0.16 3.73 -24.03
C LEU A 250 0.91 2.49 -24.55
N ASN A 251 0.18 1.61 -25.22
CA ASN A 251 0.73 0.38 -25.80
C ASN A 251 1.78 0.61 -26.90
N ASP A 252 1.76 1.77 -27.57
CA ASP A 252 2.75 2.20 -28.56
C ASP A 252 4.02 2.81 -27.94
N ASN A 253 4.18 2.67 -26.64
CA ASN A 253 5.29 3.22 -25.85
C ASN A 253 5.31 4.76 -25.76
N LYS A 254 4.19 5.42 -25.99
CA LYS A 254 4.07 6.88 -25.92
C LYS A 254 3.29 7.33 -24.70
N ILE A 255 3.68 8.49 -24.20
CA ILE A 255 2.92 9.24 -23.21
C ILE A 255 2.24 10.41 -23.94
N PRO A 256 0.89 10.45 -23.97
CA PRO A 256 0.18 11.53 -24.63
C PRO A 256 0.57 12.90 -24.07
N GLN A 257 0.68 13.89 -24.92
CA GLN A 257 0.93 15.26 -24.49
C GLN A 257 -0.29 15.83 -23.76
N GLY A 258 -0.06 16.70 -22.78
CA GLY A 258 -1.13 17.40 -22.07
C GLY A 258 -1.84 16.60 -20.96
N ILE A 259 -1.35 15.40 -20.62
CA ILE A 259 -1.93 14.56 -19.55
C ILE A 259 -1.16 14.63 -18.22
N ALA A 260 -0.40 15.70 -17.99
CA ALA A 260 0.39 15.86 -16.77
C ALA A 260 -0.45 15.86 -15.47
N SER A 261 -1.77 16.07 -15.55
CA SER A 261 -2.71 15.96 -14.43
C SER A 261 -3.37 14.58 -14.31
N LEU A 262 -3.07 13.63 -15.21
CA LEU A 262 -3.67 12.29 -15.17
C LEU A 262 -2.82 11.34 -14.33
N GLY A 263 -3.38 10.85 -13.24
CA GLY A 263 -2.79 9.80 -12.41
C GLY A 263 -3.54 8.48 -12.56
N SER A 264 -2.79 7.39 -12.65
CA SER A 264 -3.37 6.05 -12.77
C SER A 264 -2.50 5.01 -12.09
N TYR A 265 -3.12 4.17 -11.24
CA TYR A 265 -2.44 3.19 -10.39
C TYR A 265 -3.07 1.82 -10.54
N TRP A 266 -2.26 0.80 -10.75
CA TRP A 266 -2.73 -0.58 -10.83
C TRP A 266 -3.28 -1.11 -9.50
N SER A 267 -4.31 -1.96 -9.59
CA SER A 267 -4.67 -2.91 -8.55
C SER A 267 -4.29 -4.35 -8.95
N THR A 268 -4.45 -5.30 -8.03
CA THR A 268 -4.25 -6.73 -8.32
C THR A 268 -5.43 -7.37 -9.06
N THR A 269 -6.50 -6.62 -9.33
CA THR A 269 -7.77 -7.16 -9.81
C THR A 269 -7.92 -6.93 -11.31
N GLN A 270 -8.21 -7.99 -12.04
CA GLN A 270 -8.57 -7.93 -13.45
C GLN A 270 -10.02 -7.40 -13.64
N ASN A 271 -10.38 -7.00 -14.85
CA ASN A 271 -11.76 -6.60 -15.15
C ASN A 271 -12.59 -7.81 -15.62
N TYR A 272 -13.60 -8.21 -14.83
CA TYR A 272 -14.46 -9.35 -15.17
C TYR A 272 -15.63 -8.99 -16.10
N ALA A 273 -16.03 -7.72 -16.12
CA ALA A 273 -17.39 -7.40 -16.52
C ALA A 273 -17.57 -7.20 -18.03
N GLU A 274 -16.56 -6.66 -18.72
CA GLU A 274 -16.75 -6.18 -20.09
C GLU A 274 -15.60 -6.52 -21.05
N ASP A 275 -14.35 -6.58 -20.59
CA ASP A 275 -13.20 -6.87 -21.42
C ASP A 275 -12.10 -7.58 -20.63
N ASP A 276 -11.85 -8.84 -20.96
CA ASP A 276 -10.81 -9.67 -20.34
C ASP A 276 -9.37 -9.21 -20.67
N THR A 277 -9.21 -8.20 -21.52
CA THR A 277 -7.92 -7.56 -21.83
C THR A 277 -7.54 -6.44 -20.87
N GLU A 278 -8.45 -6.09 -19.94
CA GLU A 278 -8.29 -4.98 -19.01
C GLU A 278 -8.08 -5.42 -17.57
N ALA A 279 -7.56 -4.51 -16.75
CA ALA A 279 -7.48 -4.65 -15.31
C ALA A 279 -7.92 -3.35 -14.62
N LEU A 280 -8.30 -3.47 -13.35
CA LEU A 280 -8.81 -2.38 -12.54
C LEU A 280 -7.69 -1.61 -11.83
N GLY A 281 -7.96 -0.37 -11.52
CA GLY A 281 -7.06 0.47 -10.74
C GLY A 281 -7.67 1.80 -10.34
N ILE A 282 -6.93 2.59 -9.59
CA ILE A 282 -7.29 3.97 -9.26
C ILE A 282 -6.96 4.87 -10.45
N GLY A 283 -7.87 5.76 -10.81
CA GLY A 283 -7.64 6.82 -11.79
C GLY A 283 -8.13 8.16 -11.26
N PHE A 284 -7.42 9.22 -11.57
CA PHE A 284 -7.83 10.58 -11.24
C PHE A 284 -7.28 11.58 -12.26
N GLY A 285 -8.00 12.68 -12.40
CA GLY A 285 -7.65 13.83 -13.24
C GLY A 285 -8.00 15.13 -12.51
N MET A 286 -8.04 16.23 -13.24
CA MET A 286 -8.33 17.54 -12.66
C MET A 286 -9.77 17.67 -12.14
N ASP A 287 -10.70 16.87 -12.65
CA ASP A 287 -12.14 16.96 -12.42
C ASP A 287 -12.79 15.65 -11.99
N SER A 288 -12.00 14.61 -11.80
CA SER A 288 -12.54 13.29 -11.47
C SER A 288 -11.55 12.44 -10.69
N ALA A 289 -12.09 11.55 -9.86
CA ALA A 289 -11.34 10.47 -9.22
C ALA A 289 -12.24 9.23 -9.09
N ASN A 290 -11.68 8.06 -9.42
CA ASN A 290 -12.41 6.81 -9.41
C ASN A 290 -11.50 5.67 -8.90
N PRO A 291 -11.94 4.87 -7.90
CA PRO A 291 -11.16 3.74 -7.39
C PRO A 291 -11.13 2.52 -8.34
N ASN A 292 -11.96 2.49 -9.40
CA ASN A 292 -12.15 1.35 -10.28
C ASN A 292 -12.17 1.74 -11.77
N VAL A 293 -11.16 2.47 -12.23
CA VAL A 293 -11.00 2.68 -13.68
C VAL A 293 -10.41 1.46 -14.34
N THR A 294 -10.88 1.17 -15.55
CA THR A 294 -10.38 0.09 -16.40
C THR A 294 -9.39 0.62 -17.44
N LEU A 295 -8.32 -0.11 -17.67
CA LEU A 295 -7.38 0.17 -18.76
C LEU A 295 -6.76 -1.14 -19.25
N GLY A 296 -6.36 -1.12 -20.53
CA GLY A 296 -5.63 -2.24 -21.13
C GLY A 296 -4.38 -2.62 -20.34
N ARG A 297 -4.20 -3.91 -20.08
CA ARG A 297 -3.10 -4.46 -19.27
C ARG A 297 -1.72 -4.13 -19.82
N CYS A 298 -1.61 -3.90 -21.14
CA CYS A 298 -0.37 -3.51 -21.80
C CYS A 298 0.01 -2.03 -21.60
N TRP A 299 -0.89 -1.22 -21.05
CA TRP A 299 -0.59 0.19 -20.78
C TRP A 299 0.24 0.32 -19.50
N GLY A 300 1.17 1.27 -19.51
CA GLY A 300 1.98 1.54 -18.33
C GLY A 300 1.24 2.43 -17.34
N ARG A 301 1.09 1.95 -16.09
CA ARG A 301 0.56 2.71 -14.96
C ARG A 301 1.51 2.64 -13.77
N SER A 302 1.35 3.56 -12.84
CA SER A 302 2.08 3.54 -11.57
C SER A 302 1.64 2.38 -10.67
N VAL A 303 2.54 2.02 -9.76
CA VAL A 303 2.29 1.07 -8.67
C VAL A 303 2.66 1.73 -7.36
N ARG A 304 1.72 1.78 -6.41
CA ARG A 304 1.96 2.17 -5.03
C ARG A 304 1.78 0.94 -4.15
N LEU A 305 2.88 0.50 -3.55
CA LEU A 305 2.88 -0.69 -2.72
C LEU A 305 2.36 -0.40 -1.31
N VAL A 306 1.82 -1.44 -0.66
CA VAL A 306 1.40 -1.43 0.73
C VAL A 306 1.96 -2.64 1.48
N HIS A 307 2.09 -2.50 2.79
CA HIS A 307 2.41 -3.59 3.71
C HIS A 307 1.25 -3.83 4.67
N ASP A 308 0.85 -5.08 4.84
CA ASP A 308 -0.24 -5.46 5.75
C ASP A 308 0.18 -5.27 7.21
N VAL A 309 -0.65 -4.60 7.99
CA VAL A 309 -0.47 -4.47 9.43
C VAL A 309 -1.20 -5.62 10.11
N ASP A 310 -0.48 -6.45 10.87
CA ASP A 310 -1.09 -7.55 11.61
C ASP A 310 -2.10 -7.05 12.65
N SER A 311 -3.38 -7.35 12.44
CA SER A 311 -4.47 -7.02 13.36
C SER A 311 -4.30 -7.66 14.76
N LYS A 312 -3.52 -8.75 14.86
CA LYS A 312 -3.21 -9.42 16.13
C LYS A 312 -2.43 -8.55 17.12
N THR A 313 -1.63 -7.60 16.64
CA THR A 313 -0.91 -6.64 17.50
C THR A 313 -1.84 -5.58 18.09
N ALA A 314 -2.89 -5.19 17.37
CA ALA A 314 -3.90 -4.25 17.88
C ALA A 314 -4.79 -4.88 18.99
N LEU A 315 -5.13 -6.17 18.86
CA LEU A 315 -5.87 -6.88 19.92
C LEU A 315 -5.04 -7.02 21.20
N ASN A 316 -3.72 -7.26 21.10
CA ASN A 316 -2.85 -7.32 22.28
C ASN A 316 -2.77 -5.97 23.02
N ASN A 317 -2.92 -4.85 22.36
CA ASN A 317 -2.95 -3.52 22.98
C ASN A 317 -4.33 -3.18 23.58
N ALA A 318 -5.43 -3.77 23.09
CA ALA A 318 -6.77 -3.57 23.62
C ALA A 318 -7.04 -4.46 24.86
N THR A 319 -6.40 -5.63 24.93
CA THR A 319 -6.59 -6.61 26.04
C THR A 319 -5.75 -6.31 27.29
N THR A 320 -4.83 -5.36 27.26
CA THR A 320 -3.98 -5.01 28.42
C THR A 320 -4.68 -4.17 29.51
N LYS A 321 -5.99 -3.91 29.42
CA LYS A 321 -6.73 -3.22 30.50
C LYS A 321 -7.31 -4.13 31.58
N SER A 322 -7.29 -5.45 31.43
CA SER A 322 -7.69 -6.37 32.53
C SER A 322 -6.46 -6.94 33.22
N LYS A 323 -6.09 -6.33 34.33
CA LYS A 323 -4.97 -6.85 35.17
C LYS A 323 -5.44 -8.10 35.91
N ALA A 324 -5.06 -9.28 35.41
CA ALA A 324 -5.13 -10.50 36.20
C ALA A 324 -4.04 -10.43 37.29
N GLN A 325 -4.43 -10.61 38.54
CA GLN A 325 -3.52 -10.63 39.69
C GLN A 325 -3.46 -12.05 40.27
N LYS A 326 -2.23 -12.51 40.53
CA LYS A 326 -2.04 -13.73 41.31
C LYS A 326 -2.29 -13.44 42.77
N VAL A 327 -3.20 -14.18 43.38
CA VAL A 327 -3.55 -14.08 44.80
C VAL A 327 -3.26 -15.43 45.46
N VAL A 328 -2.65 -15.43 46.64
CA VAL A 328 -2.48 -16.63 47.46
C VAL A 328 -3.45 -16.55 48.62
N LYS A 329 -4.38 -17.50 48.72
CA LYS A 329 -5.35 -17.62 49.80
C LYS A 329 -5.28 -19.04 50.33
N ASP A 330 -5.15 -19.18 51.64
CA ASP A 330 -5.09 -20.47 52.35
C ASP A 330 -4.01 -21.45 51.81
N GLY A 331 -2.86 -20.87 51.36
CA GLY A 331 -1.76 -21.63 50.81
C GLY A 331 -1.92 -22.08 49.37
N GLN A 332 -3.04 -21.73 48.72
CA GLN A 332 -3.32 -22.02 47.32
C GLN A 332 -3.21 -20.78 46.46
N VAL A 333 -2.84 -21.00 45.18
CA VAL A 333 -2.66 -19.92 44.18
C VAL A 333 -3.94 -19.76 43.37
N TYR A 334 -4.43 -18.52 43.30
CA TYR A 334 -5.59 -18.11 42.51
C TYR A 334 -5.22 -16.96 41.53
N ILE A 335 -6.01 -16.81 40.51
CA ILE A 335 -5.96 -15.68 39.57
C ILE A 335 -7.19 -14.80 39.83
N LEU A 336 -6.99 -13.58 40.30
CA LEU A 336 -8.03 -12.56 40.40
C LEU A 336 -8.12 -11.82 39.06
N HIS A 337 -9.28 -11.90 38.40
CA HIS A 337 -9.55 -11.24 37.14
C HIS A 337 -10.92 -10.57 37.19
N ASN A 338 -10.98 -9.26 36.95
CA ASN A 338 -12.21 -8.46 37.04
C ASN A 338 -13.00 -8.61 38.34
N GLY A 339 -12.30 -8.78 39.47
CA GLY A 339 -12.94 -8.97 40.82
C GLY A 339 -13.38 -10.43 41.11
N GLU A 340 -13.17 -11.34 40.22
CA GLU A 340 -13.48 -12.77 40.36
C GLU A 340 -12.21 -13.59 40.53
N LEU A 341 -12.27 -14.60 41.43
CA LEU A 341 -11.19 -15.53 41.73
C LEU A 341 -11.34 -16.80 40.90
N PHE A 342 -10.24 -17.21 40.26
CA PHE A 342 -10.15 -18.47 39.50
C PHE A 342 -9.00 -19.31 40.05
N ASN A 343 -9.17 -20.63 40.13
CA ASN A 343 -8.07 -21.53 40.42
C ASN A 343 -7.10 -21.62 39.21
N ILE A 344 -5.98 -22.31 39.38
CA ILE A 344 -4.95 -22.47 38.31
C ILE A 344 -5.45 -23.25 37.09
N LEU A 345 -6.60 -23.93 37.19
CA LEU A 345 -7.26 -24.63 36.09
C LEU A 345 -8.34 -23.79 35.40
N GLY A 346 -8.50 -22.51 35.83
CA GLY A 346 -9.47 -21.58 35.24
C GLY A 346 -10.91 -21.74 35.78
N THR A 347 -11.13 -22.52 36.85
CA THR A 347 -12.44 -22.67 37.47
C THR A 347 -12.68 -21.53 38.46
N LYS A 348 -13.81 -20.84 38.35
CA LYS A 348 -14.25 -19.77 39.27
C LYS A 348 -14.52 -20.34 40.67
N GLN A 349 -14.08 -19.61 41.69
CA GLN A 349 -14.21 -19.95 43.10
C GLN A 349 -15.16 -19.01 43.84
#